data_f9351a09f5498bd02fd3d8e2005b9bfc
#
_entry.id   f9351a09f5498bd02fd3d8e2005b9bfc
#
_cell.length_a   1.000
_cell.length_b   1.000
_cell.length_c   1.000
_cell.angle_alpha   90.00
_cell.angle_beta   90.00
_cell.angle_gamma   90.00
#
_symmetry.space_group_name_H-M   'P 1'
#
loop_
_entity.id
_entity.type
_entity.pdbx_description
1 polymer ?
#
loop_
_entity_poly.entity_id
_entity_poly.type
_entity_poly.pdbx_seq_one_letter_code
_entity_poly.pdbx_strand_id
1 'polypeptide(L)'
;MSGSFVIFEVRNQNNTLTLTDMAKVIYKSYNQNDSLLFPHCIGDFIPENDPVRVLDAIVEHLDISAIEATYKGGGASSFAPRMLLKVILYAYLQNIHSGRKMEALLKRDVNFMWLSGMQRPDFNTINLFRKNRLADVMDDIFTQVVQMLVDAKFVSLEVQYIDGTKIEANANKYTFVWKKATKTNQDKLDLKVKSILREAERVLNMELKDESDNVMTAEEMQKRTDDILAQMDEKGISDKKLRKEVTKVKEESVPKMKEYEEKLEIVGERGSYSKTDKDATFMRMKEDAMNNGQTKPGYNVQIATENQFITNYGLYHQANDQGTMIPFLKSFSERYGTQSATVCADSGYGSEMNYEYMVSEQITPFVKYNMFHAEMKRKRKNNPFLIENMFYNKELDFYVCPMGQHLGFVKQIKEKSDLGYESTKSVYRAQDCSKCPLRGMCYKGKYNARVIEVNHRNNELRAIARKLLTSDEGLMHRSRRPIEPEAVFGQIKYDNHFKRFSYRGKRLVTAEFAAIAVAHNIRKMISKGYYVCSEVAVG
;
A
#
# COMPACT_ATOMS: atom_id res chain seq x y z
N MET A 1 -23.63 40.20 49.03
CA MET A 1 -22.66 41.31 49.11
C MET A 1 -22.74 42.03 47.77
N SER A 2 -23.37 43.23 47.83
CA SER A 2 -23.60 44.11 46.67
C SER A 2 -22.35 44.91 46.35
N GLY A 3 -21.79 44.70 45.17
CA GLY A 3 -20.68 45.52 44.64
C GLY A 3 -21.25 46.63 43.78
N SER A 4 -21.27 47.85 44.34
CA SER A 4 -21.64 49.08 43.66
C SER A 4 -20.52 49.51 42.72
N PHE A 5 -20.84 49.65 41.44
CA PHE A 5 -19.94 50.36 40.49
C PHE A 5 -20.19 51.85 40.58
N VAL A 6 -19.14 52.62 40.91
CA VAL A 6 -19.15 54.08 40.94
C VAL A 6 -18.91 54.56 39.48
N ILE A 7 -19.87 55.34 38.97
CA ILE A 7 -19.76 56.04 37.69
C ILE A 7 -19.13 57.41 38.00
N PHE A 8 -17.96 57.70 37.41
CA PHE A 8 -17.37 59.02 37.38
C PHE A 8 -18.02 59.84 36.25
N GLU A 9 -18.84 60.85 36.61
CA GLU A 9 -19.21 61.93 35.72
C GLU A 9 -18.06 62.93 35.60
N VAL A 10 -17.49 63.07 34.44
CA VAL A 10 -16.65 64.23 34.07
C VAL A 10 -17.49 65.19 33.27
N ARG A 11 -17.93 66.27 33.92
CA ARG A 11 -18.48 67.44 33.23
C ARG A 11 -17.36 68.21 32.54
N ASN A 12 -17.38 68.27 31.24
CA ASN A 12 -16.67 69.26 30.47
C ASN A 12 -17.68 70.04 29.59
N GLN A 13 -17.65 71.39 29.77
CA GLN A 13 -18.53 72.32 29.05
C GLN A 13 -18.00 72.55 27.61
N ASN A 14 -18.97 72.73 26.73
CA ASN A 14 -18.83 73.30 25.39
C ASN A 14 -18.22 72.41 24.29
N ASN A 15 -19.11 71.61 23.65
CA ASN A 15 -19.23 71.58 22.19
C ASN A 15 -20.49 70.81 21.82
N THR A 16 -21.44 71.45 21.20
CA THR A 16 -22.61 70.87 20.57
C THR A 16 -22.15 70.04 19.37
N LEU A 17 -21.83 68.81 19.61
CA LEU A 17 -21.73 67.75 18.60
C LEU A 17 -23.04 66.97 18.70
N THR A 18 -23.83 67.04 17.67
CA THR A 18 -24.96 66.16 17.43
C THR A 18 -24.53 64.72 17.60
N LEU A 19 -24.92 64.11 18.70
CA LEU A 19 -24.83 62.67 18.89
C LEU A 19 -25.74 62.04 17.85
N THR A 20 -25.17 61.58 16.74
CA THR A 20 -25.83 60.58 15.92
C THR A 20 -26.18 59.42 16.85
N ASP A 21 -27.46 59.11 16.95
CA ASP A 21 -27.95 57.95 17.69
C ASP A 21 -27.18 56.69 17.24
N MET A 22 -26.18 56.31 18.02
CA MET A 22 -25.54 55.03 17.83
C MET A 22 -26.57 53.98 18.19
N ALA A 23 -27.02 53.25 17.19
CA ALA A 23 -28.00 52.18 17.35
C ALA A 23 -27.54 51.24 18.47
N LYS A 24 -28.33 51.16 19.53
CA LYS A 24 -28.06 50.29 20.66
C LYS A 24 -27.97 48.86 20.18
N VAL A 25 -26.84 48.21 20.33
CA VAL A 25 -26.68 46.80 19.99
C VAL A 25 -27.64 45.98 20.86
N ILE A 26 -28.56 45.27 20.24
CA ILE A 26 -29.49 44.38 20.93
C ILE A 26 -28.97 42.96 20.73
N TYR A 27 -28.59 42.32 21.80
CA TYR A 27 -28.20 40.92 21.77
C TYR A 27 -29.46 40.04 21.87
N LYS A 28 -29.45 38.91 21.13
CA LYS A 28 -30.51 37.89 21.30
C LYS A 28 -30.42 37.34 22.72
N SER A 29 -31.55 37.20 23.40
CA SER A 29 -31.60 36.53 24.69
C SER A 29 -31.18 35.07 24.56
N TYR A 30 -30.39 34.56 25.48
CA TYR A 30 -30.06 33.14 25.58
C TYR A 30 -30.11 32.72 27.08
N ASN A 31 -30.60 31.52 27.30
CA ASN A 31 -30.52 30.89 28.61
C ASN A 31 -30.16 29.41 28.41
N GLN A 32 -29.04 28.99 28.97
CA GLN A 32 -28.55 27.62 28.88
C GLN A 32 -29.44 26.59 29.55
N ASN A 33 -30.30 27.03 30.46
CA ASN A 33 -31.17 26.19 31.27
C ASN A 33 -32.66 26.30 30.86
N ASP A 34 -32.96 26.85 29.69
CA ASP A 34 -34.33 26.90 29.19
C ASP A 34 -34.89 25.50 29.01
N SER A 35 -36.02 25.24 29.59
CA SER A 35 -36.75 23.98 29.43
C SER A 35 -37.57 24.02 28.16
N LEU A 36 -37.42 22.99 27.32
CA LEU A 36 -38.24 22.80 26.13
C LEU A 36 -39.67 22.37 26.58
N LEU A 37 -40.66 22.99 26.00
CA LEU A 37 -42.06 22.70 26.31
C LEU A 37 -42.47 21.30 25.84
N PHE A 38 -41.87 20.81 24.76
CA PHE A 38 -42.05 19.47 24.19
C PHE A 38 -40.70 18.77 24.02
N PRO A 39 -40.62 17.46 24.32
CA PRO A 39 -39.41 16.70 24.04
C PRO A 39 -39.19 16.61 22.51
N HIS A 40 -38.08 17.10 22.03
CA HIS A 40 -37.68 16.97 20.64
C HIS A 40 -37.11 15.57 20.37
N CYS A 41 -37.37 15.04 19.17
CA CYS A 41 -36.62 13.90 18.67
C CYS A 41 -35.17 14.38 18.36
N ILE A 42 -34.15 13.54 18.65
CA ILE A 42 -32.76 13.91 18.39
C ILE A 42 -32.59 14.28 16.91
N GLY A 43 -33.32 13.61 16.02
CA GLY A 43 -33.29 13.90 14.59
C GLY A 43 -33.66 15.33 14.22
N ASP A 44 -34.46 16.03 15.05
CA ASP A 44 -34.88 17.41 14.80
C ASP A 44 -33.71 18.42 14.93
N PHE A 45 -32.67 18.05 15.65
CA PHE A 45 -31.45 18.85 15.78
C PHE A 45 -30.44 18.67 14.61
N ILE A 46 -30.72 17.72 13.70
CA ILE A 46 -29.84 17.38 12.58
C ILE A 46 -30.46 17.93 11.29
N PRO A 47 -29.76 18.81 10.55
CA PRO A 47 -30.23 19.31 9.28
C PRO A 47 -30.58 18.18 8.29
N GLU A 48 -31.56 18.41 7.41
CA GLU A 48 -31.98 17.40 6.42
C GLU A 48 -30.85 17.03 5.46
N ASN A 49 -29.98 17.97 5.14
CA ASN A 49 -28.84 17.79 4.26
C ASN A 49 -27.54 17.43 5.00
N ASP A 50 -27.59 17.05 6.29
CA ASP A 50 -26.39 16.65 7.02
C ASP A 50 -25.81 15.33 6.47
N PRO A 51 -24.47 15.24 6.30
CA PRO A 51 -23.79 14.03 5.85
C PRO A 51 -24.13 12.75 6.62
N VAL A 52 -24.52 12.89 7.88
CA VAL A 52 -24.90 11.73 8.72
C VAL A 52 -26.14 11.02 8.19
N ARG A 53 -27.09 11.73 7.60
CA ARG A 53 -28.31 11.14 7.03
C ARG A 53 -28.01 10.34 5.77
N VAL A 54 -27.09 10.84 4.92
CA VAL A 54 -26.65 10.13 3.72
C VAL A 54 -25.95 8.82 4.11
N LEU A 55 -25.07 8.88 5.13
CA LEU A 55 -24.39 7.70 5.61
C LEU A 55 -25.38 6.70 6.22
N ASP A 56 -26.32 7.17 7.02
CA ASP A 56 -27.37 6.34 7.63
C ASP A 56 -28.14 5.57 6.56
N ALA A 57 -28.65 6.27 5.56
CA ALA A 57 -29.38 5.67 4.45
C ALA A 57 -28.53 4.65 3.67
N ILE A 58 -27.26 4.96 3.35
CA ILE A 58 -26.37 4.02 2.67
C ILE A 58 -26.22 2.75 3.50
N VAL A 59 -25.96 2.87 4.81
CA VAL A 59 -25.73 1.70 5.67
C VAL A 59 -27.02 0.89 5.87
N GLU A 60 -28.19 1.50 5.80
CA GLU A 60 -29.46 0.75 5.85
C GLU A 60 -29.63 -0.19 4.63
N HIS A 61 -29.13 0.19 3.47
CA HIS A 61 -29.22 -0.61 2.24
C HIS A 61 -28.11 -1.67 2.12
N LEU A 62 -27.10 -1.67 3.03
CA LEU A 62 -26.04 -2.68 2.98
C LEU A 62 -26.52 -4.03 3.51
N ASP A 63 -26.15 -5.10 2.83
CA ASP A 63 -26.24 -6.45 3.39
C ASP A 63 -25.12 -6.65 4.42
N ILE A 64 -25.51 -6.85 5.65
CA ILE A 64 -24.62 -7.11 6.78
C ILE A 64 -24.81 -8.52 7.37
N SER A 65 -25.49 -9.41 6.66
CA SER A 65 -25.79 -10.77 7.10
C SER A 65 -24.52 -11.53 7.52
N ALA A 66 -23.41 -11.32 6.84
CA ALA A 66 -22.11 -11.89 7.19
C ALA A 66 -21.58 -11.42 8.56
N ILE A 67 -21.88 -10.17 8.95
CA ILE A 67 -21.56 -9.67 10.31
C ILE A 67 -22.51 -10.31 11.32
N GLU A 68 -23.81 -10.33 11.04
CA GLU A 68 -24.86 -10.88 11.91
C GLU A 68 -24.62 -12.36 12.19
N ALA A 69 -24.19 -13.13 11.20
CA ALA A 69 -23.85 -14.55 11.35
C ALA A 69 -22.70 -14.80 12.36
N THR A 70 -21.88 -13.80 12.67
CA THR A 70 -20.83 -13.91 13.69
C THR A 70 -21.37 -13.92 15.13
N TYR A 71 -22.65 -13.59 15.35
CA TYR A 71 -23.29 -13.58 16.67
C TYR A 71 -23.95 -14.93 16.96
N LYS A 72 -23.49 -15.61 18.00
CA LYS A 72 -23.94 -16.97 18.34
C LYS A 72 -25.22 -17.01 19.18
N GLY A 73 -25.73 -15.87 19.62
CA GLY A 73 -26.82 -15.80 20.58
C GLY A 73 -26.41 -16.25 21.99
N GLY A 74 -27.31 -16.05 22.95
CA GLY A 74 -27.08 -16.35 24.39
C GLY A 74 -26.25 -15.26 25.09
N GLY A 75 -26.28 -15.24 26.42
CA GLY A 75 -25.57 -14.26 27.25
C GLY A 75 -26.25 -12.89 27.34
N ALA A 76 -25.46 -11.85 27.66
CA ALA A 76 -25.92 -10.47 27.73
C ALA A 76 -26.28 -9.91 26.35
N SER A 77 -27.22 -8.94 26.30
CA SER A 77 -27.63 -8.26 25.06
C SER A 77 -26.44 -7.58 24.38
N SER A 78 -26.26 -7.87 23.11
CA SER A 78 -25.23 -7.24 22.28
C SER A 78 -25.76 -5.96 21.62
N PHE A 79 -24.89 -5.01 21.38
CA PHE A 79 -25.20 -3.86 20.52
C PHE A 79 -25.52 -4.32 19.10
N ALA A 80 -26.49 -3.67 18.46
CA ALA A 80 -26.84 -3.97 17.07
C ALA A 80 -25.63 -3.76 16.11
N PRO A 81 -25.29 -4.77 15.28
CA PRO A 81 -24.13 -4.66 14.39
C PRO A 81 -24.25 -3.49 13.41
N ARG A 82 -25.44 -3.25 12.85
CA ARG A 82 -25.73 -2.14 11.95
C ARG A 82 -25.47 -0.78 12.60
N MET A 83 -25.89 -0.62 13.85
CA MET A 83 -25.63 0.60 14.62
C MET A 83 -24.13 0.84 14.82
N LEU A 84 -23.38 -0.22 15.23
CA LEU A 84 -21.92 -0.10 15.37
C LEU A 84 -21.23 0.22 14.04
N LEU A 85 -21.69 -0.35 12.93
CA LEU A 85 -21.19 -0.05 11.59
C LEU A 85 -21.43 1.42 11.23
N LYS A 86 -22.63 1.96 11.44
CA LYS A 86 -22.96 3.38 11.24
C LYS A 86 -22.03 4.29 12.03
N VAL A 87 -21.87 4.03 13.32
CA VAL A 87 -20.98 4.81 14.20
C VAL A 87 -19.53 4.79 13.72
N ILE A 88 -19.02 3.63 13.31
CA ILE A 88 -17.64 3.48 12.83
C ILE A 88 -17.46 4.20 11.50
N LEU A 89 -18.30 3.97 10.51
CA LEU A 89 -18.17 4.61 9.19
C LEU A 89 -18.36 6.12 9.29
N TYR A 90 -19.28 6.61 10.13
CA TYR A 90 -19.42 8.05 10.38
C TYR A 90 -18.17 8.65 11.03
N ALA A 91 -17.57 7.93 11.99
CA ALA A 91 -16.32 8.36 12.58
C ALA A 91 -15.20 8.48 11.53
N TYR A 92 -15.07 7.53 10.60
CA TYR A 92 -14.11 7.63 9.49
C TYR A 92 -14.47 8.77 8.53
N LEU A 93 -15.75 9.04 8.28
CA LEU A 93 -16.21 10.19 7.52
C LEU A 93 -15.77 11.52 8.17
N GLN A 94 -15.70 11.57 9.51
CA GLN A 94 -15.24 12.72 10.31
C GLN A 94 -13.74 12.66 10.65
N ASN A 95 -12.96 11.79 10.00
CA ASN A 95 -11.52 11.59 10.24
C ASN A 95 -11.17 11.13 11.67
N ILE A 96 -12.08 10.41 12.32
CA ILE A 96 -11.92 9.92 13.67
C ILE A 96 -11.66 8.42 13.63
N HIS A 97 -10.41 8.02 13.91
CA HIS A 97 -9.97 6.61 13.85
C HIS A 97 -9.89 5.95 15.23
N SER A 98 -9.86 6.73 16.31
CA SER A 98 -9.67 6.25 17.69
C SER A 98 -10.99 5.82 18.33
N GLY A 99 -11.09 4.57 18.80
CA GLY A 99 -12.26 4.06 19.54
C GLY A 99 -12.59 4.87 20.80
N ARG A 100 -11.57 5.38 21.53
CA ARG A 100 -11.79 6.27 22.68
C ARG A 100 -12.42 7.61 22.30
N LYS A 101 -12.05 8.16 21.14
CA LYS A 101 -12.69 9.38 20.62
C LYS A 101 -14.14 9.08 20.21
N MET A 102 -14.40 7.93 19.57
CA MET A 102 -15.76 7.49 19.21
C MET A 102 -16.64 7.36 20.45
N GLU A 103 -16.16 6.68 21.50
CA GLU A 103 -16.88 6.59 22.79
C GLU A 103 -17.18 7.98 23.40
N ALA A 104 -16.22 8.91 23.33
CA ALA A 104 -16.44 10.25 23.85
C ALA A 104 -17.50 11.03 23.06
N LEU A 105 -17.58 10.82 21.73
CA LEU A 105 -18.55 11.48 20.86
C LEU A 105 -19.97 10.89 21.03
N LEU A 106 -20.11 9.61 21.28
CA LEU A 106 -21.39 8.98 21.61
C LEU A 106 -22.06 9.58 22.87
N LYS A 107 -21.32 10.33 23.69
CA LYS A 107 -21.83 10.99 24.92
C LYS A 107 -22.16 12.47 24.73
N ARG A 108 -21.72 13.13 23.64
CA ARG A 108 -21.76 14.59 23.53
C ARG A 108 -22.00 15.15 22.12
N ASP A 109 -21.95 14.33 21.08
CA ASP A 109 -22.15 14.74 19.69
C ASP A 109 -23.53 14.25 19.21
N VAL A 110 -24.35 15.16 18.73
CA VAL A 110 -25.75 14.87 18.38
C VAL A 110 -25.86 13.84 17.25
N ASN A 111 -24.96 13.87 16.27
CA ASN A 111 -24.99 12.94 15.14
C ASN A 111 -24.63 11.52 15.58
N PHE A 112 -23.61 11.39 16.46
CA PHE A 112 -23.26 10.08 17.05
C PHE A 112 -24.35 9.55 17.97
N MET A 113 -24.98 10.42 18.75
CA MET A 113 -26.10 10.06 19.64
C MET A 113 -27.31 9.58 18.83
N TRP A 114 -27.60 10.23 17.72
CA TRP A 114 -28.69 9.84 16.82
C TRP A 114 -28.41 8.49 16.15
N LEU A 115 -27.23 8.30 15.53
CA LEU A 115 -26.84 7.03 14.90
C LEU A 115 -26.86 5.85 15.86
N SER A 116 -26.54 6.08 17.13
CA SER A 116 -26.51 5.03 18.16
C SER A 116 -27.83 4.82 18.87
N GLY A 117 -28.88 5.62 18.60
CA GLY A 117 -30.10 5.61 19.36
C GLY A 117 -29.85 5.83 20.85
N MET A 118 -28.97 6.77 21.21
CA MET A 118 -28.52 7.08 22.57
C MET A 118 -27.74 5.95 23.29
N GLN A 119 -27.43 4.85 22.60
CA GLN A 119 -26.60 3.80 23.16
C GLN A 119 -25.13 4.25 23.23
N ARG A 120 -24.41 3.73 24.22
CA ARG A 120 -23.04 4.20 24.53
C ARG A 120 -22.05 3.03 24.63
N PRO A 121 -21.77 2.31 23.52
CA PRO A 121 -20.74 1.28 23.53
C PRO A 121 -19.38 1.90 23.93
N ASP A 122 -18.66 1.22 24.79
CA ASP A 122 -17.32 1.61 25.20
C ASP A 122 -16.29 1.37 24.06
N PHE A 123 -15.11 1.95 24.22
CA PHE A 123 -14.04 1.83 23.22
C PHE A 123 -13.57 0.38 23.01
N ASN A 124 -13.65 -0.49 24.01
CA ASN A 124 -13.30 -1.89 23.88
C ASN A 124 -14.31 -2.62 23.00
N THR A 125 -15.61 -2.43 23.22
CA THR A 125 -16.68 -2.97 22.37
C THR A 125 -16.50 -2.55 20.92
N ILE A 126 -16.26 -1.25 20.67
CA ILE A 126 -16.03 -0.73 19.31
C ILE A 126 -14.78 -1.39 18.67
N ASN A 127 -13.67 -1.47 19.40
CA ASN A 127 -12.45 -2.05 18.88
C ASN A 127 -12.55 -3.58 18.68
N LEU A 128 -13.23 -4.30 19.56
CA LEU A 128 -13.48 -5.74 19.39
C LEU A 128 -14.39 -6.02 18.20
N PHE A 129 -15.43 -5.21 18.00
CA PHE A 129 -16.29 -5.31 16.82
C PHE A 129 -15.47 -5.09 15.53
N ARG A 130 -14.66 -4.03 15.44
CA ARG A 130 -13.78 -3.75 14.30
C ARG A 130 -12.83 -4.91 14.01
N LYS A 131 -12.19 -5.45 15.07
CA LYS A 131 -11.16 -6.50 14.94
C LYS A 131 -11.75 -7.88 14.60
N ASN A 132 -12.82 -8.28 15.27
CA ASN A 132 -13.26 -9.67 15.30
C ASN A 132 -14.45 -9.94 14.36
N ARG A 133 -15.20 -8.90 13.95
CA ARG A 133 -16.43 -9.06 13.18
C ARG A 133 -16.41 -8.28 11.87
N LEU A 134 -15.95 -7.04 11.93
CA LEU A 134 -15.97 -6.16 10.76
C LEU A 134 -14.78 -6.42 9.82
N ALA A 135 -13.62 -6.82 10.33
CA ALA A 135 -12.39 -6.89 9.57
C ALA A 135 -12.46 -7.82 8.35
N ASP A 136 -13.18 -8.94 8.45
CA ASP A 136 -13.29 -9.92 7.35
C ASP A 136 -14.41 -9.59 6.35
N VAL A 137 -15.31 -8.69 6.71
CA VAL A 137 -16.48 -8.31 5.90
C VAL A 137 -16.33 -6.92 5.28
N MET A 138 -15.33 -6.16 5.69
CA MET A 138 -15.17 -4.77 5.26
C MET A 138 -14.91 -4.64 3.75
N ASP A 139 -14.34 -5.66 3.14
CA ASP A 139 -14.11 -5.73 1.71
C ASP A 139 -15.42 -5.89 0.92
N ASP A 140 -16.35 -6.70 1.43
CA ASP A 140 -17.68 -6.85 0.86
C ASP A 140 -18.50 -5.56 0.99
N ILE A 141 -18.43 -4.89 2.15
CA ILE A 141 -19.06 -3.59 2.37
C ILE A 141 -18.55 -2.56 1.36
N PHE A 142 -17.24 -2.52 1.14
CA PHE A 142 -16.66 -1.63 0.12
C PHE A 142 -17.22 -1.95 -1.27
N THR A 143 -17.29 -3.24 -1.62
CA THR A 143 -17.81 -3.69 -2.93
C THR A 143 -19.26 -3.28 -3.12
N GLN A 144 -20.11 -3.45 -2.10
CA GLN A 144 -21.51 -3.03 -2.14
C GLN A 144 -21.63 -1.50 -2.33
N VAL A 145 -20.83 -0.70 -1.62
CA VAL A 145 -20.82 0.76 -1.79
C VAL A 145 -20.40 1.16 -3.20
N VAL A 146 -19.41 0.50 -3.80
CA VAL A 146 -19.02 0.77 -5.19
C VAL A 146 -20.13 0.35 -6.14
N GLN A 147 -20.85 -0.75 -5.90
CA GLN A 147 -21.99 -1.15 -6.72
C GLN A 147 -23.10 -0.09 -6.67
N MET A 148 -23.39 0.50 -5.50
CA MET A 148 -24.32 1.64 -5.40
C MET A 148 -23.85 2.84 -6.24
N LEU A 149 -22.52 3.08 -6.32
CA LEU A 149 -21.99 4.14 -7.20
C LEU A 149 -22.19 3.82 -8.68
N VAL A 150 -22.12 2.56 -9.09
CA VAL A 150 -22.42 2.10 -10.45
C VAL A 150 -23.88 2.32 -10.76
N ASP A 151 -24.78 1.89 -9.88
CA ASP A 151 -26.23 2.01 -10.04
C ASP A 151 -26.66 3.49 -10.11
N ALA A 152 -26.02 4.35 -9.32
CA ALA A 152 -26.19 5.80 -9.34
C ALA A 152 -25.45 6.52 -10.49
N LYS A 153 -24.76 5.78 -11.38
CA LYS A 153 -24.01 6.29 -12.54
C LYS A 153 -22.87 7.27 -12.21
N PHE A 154 -22.31 7.18 -11.03
CA PHE A 154 -21.11 7.92 -10.65
C PHE A 154 -19.83 7.32 -11.24
N VAL A 155 -19.81 6.00 -11.40
CA VAL A 155 -18.71 5.23 -11.99
C VAL A 155 -19.26 4.16 -12.96
N SER A 156 -18.44 3.74 -13.92
CA SER A 156 -18.80 2.72 -14.92
C SER A 156 -18.03 1.42 -14.75
N LEU A 157 -16.92 1.43 -14.05
CA LEU A 157 -15.91 0.36 -13.91
C LEU A 157 -15.18 0.04 -15.24
N GLU A 158 -15.35 0.85 -16.28
CA GLU A 158 -14.68 0.66 -17.58
C GLU A 158 -13.24 1.15 -17.58
N VAL A 159 -12.93 2.14 -16.74
CA VAL A 159 -11.60 2.77 -16.67
C VAL A 159 -11.03 2.71 -15.27
N GLN A 160 -9.79 2.25 -15.13
CA GLN A 160 -9.04 2.32 -13.88
C GLN A 160 -7.86 3.30 -14.01
N TYR A 161 -7.87 4.37 -13.22
CA TYR A 161 -6.70 5.20 -13.00
C TYR A 161 -5.97 4.68 -11.76
N ILE A 162 -4.81 4.02 -11.97
CA ILE A 162 -4.09 3.32 -10.92
C ILE A 162 -2.88 4.14 -10.46
N ASP A 163 -2.72 4.28 -9.16
CA ASP A 163 -1.51 4.80 -8.50
C ASP A 163 -1.29 4.14 -7.15
N GLY A 164 -0.03 4.20 -6.69
CA GLY A 164 0.40 3.66 -5.42
C GLY A 164 0.98 4.71 -4.49
N THR A 165 0.73 4.54 -3.21
CA THR A 165 1.37 5.35 -2.19
C THR A 165 1.79 4.53 -0.99
N LYS A 166 2.79 5.01 -0.25
CA LYS A 166 3.27 4.36 0.97
C LYS A 166 2.63 5.02 2.18
N ILE A 167 2.02 4.21 3.05
CA ILE A 167 1.42 4.65 4.31
C ILE A 167 2.17 3.97 5.45
N GLU A 168 2.53 4.74 6.48
CA GLU A 168 3.30 4.27 7.63
C GLU A 168 2.51 3.24 8.45
N ALA A 169 3.16 2.14 8.84
CA ALA A 169 2.58 1.14 9.71
C ALA A 169 2.61 1.59 11.19
N ASN A 170 1.71 1.04 11.99
CA ASN A 170 1.75 1.21 13.44
C ASN A 170 2.86 0.35 14.07
N ALA A 171 4.10 0.65 13.72
CA ALA A 171 5.27 -0.12 14.13
C ALA A 171 6.40 0.77 14.62
N ASN A 172 7.30 0.18 15.42
CA ASN A 172 8.50 0.88 15.86
C ASN A 172 9.53 0.90 14.73
N LYS A 173 9.97 2.09 14.33
CA LYS A 173 10.94 2.29 13.25
C LYS A 173 12.36 1.77 13.56
N TYR A 174 12.66 1.46 14.81
CA TYR A 174 13.98 0.96 15.24
C TYR A 174 14.04 -0.56 15.40
N THR A 175 12.92 -1.27 15.32
CA THR A 175 12.84 -2.73 15.46
C THR A 175 12.72 -3.41 14.10
N PHE A 176 13.80 -3.40 13.33
CA PHE A 176 13.85 -3.97 11.99
C PHE A 176 14.62 -5.31 11.94
N VAL A 177 14.23 -6.14 11.00
CA VAL A 177 14.97 -7.35 10.60
C VAL A 177 15.21 -7.27 9.10
N TRP A 178 16.49 -7.33 8.70
CA TRP A 178 16.91 -7.30 7.31
C TRP A 178 17.26 -8.70 6.81
N LYS A 179 16.66 -9.14 5.70
CA LYS A 179 16.91 -10.47 5.09
C LYS A 179 18.39 -10.71 4.84
N LYS A 180 19.08 -9.75 4.20
CA LYS A 180 20.51 -9.86 3.86
C LYS A 180 21.37 -10.01 5.10
N ALA A 181 21.14 -9.21 6.14
CA ALA A 181 21.90 -9.31 7.38
C ALA A 181 21.64 -10.64 8.11
N THR A 182 20.39 -11.10 8.14
CA THR A 182 20.02 -12.39 8.76
C THR A 182 20.69 -13.54 8.03
N LYS A 183 20.64 -13.59 6.67
CA LYS A 183 21.36 -14.62 5.89
C LYS A 183 22.87 -14.60 6.15
N THR A 184 23.50 -13.43 6.09
CA THR A 184 24.95 -13.32 6.35
C THR A 184 25.32 -13.81 7.74
N ASN A 185 24.48 -13.55 8.76
CA ASN A 185 24.72 -14.03 10.11
C ASN A 185 24.46 -15.53 10.24
N GLN A 186 23.47 -16.07 9.55
CA GLN A 186 23.19 -17.50 9.45
C GLN A 186 24.36 -18.25 8.83
N ASP A 187 24.88 -17.79 7.68
CA ASP A 187 26.02 -18.36 6.97
C ASP A 187 27.28 -18.38 7.86
N LYS A 188 27.55 -17.27 8.57
CA LYS A 188 28.67 -17.19 9.51
C LYS A 188 28.53 -18.16 10.69
N LEU A 189 27.31 -18.32 11.20
CA LEU A 189 27.05 -19.28 12.28
C LEU A 189 27.23 -20.71 11.80
N ASP A 190 26.71 -21.06 10.62
CA ASP A 190 26.85 -22.37 10.00
C ASP A 190 28.31 -22.75 9.80
N LEU A 191 29.11 -21.87 9.19
CA LEU A 191 30.55 -22.12 9.00
C LEU A 191 31.29 -22.37 10.31
N LYS A 192 30.98 -21.57 11.35
CA LYS A 192 31.59 -21.73 12.68
C LYS A 192 31.20 -23.07 13.31
N VAL A 193 29.92 -23.44 13.25
CA VAL A 193 29.42 -24.68 13.83
C VAL A 193 29.98 -25.88 13.07
N LYS A 194 29.97 -25.85 11.73
CA LYS A 194 30.60 -26.90 10.91
C LYS A 194 32.05 -27.14 11.29
N SER A 195 32.82 -26.07 11.54
CA SER A 195 34.23 -26.22 11.96
C SER A 195 34.39 -26.92 13.32
N ILE A 196 33.52 -26.60 14.29
CA ILE A 196 33.55 -27.22 15.63
C ILE A 196 33.13 -28.70 15.56
N LEU A 197 32.05 -29.00 14.82
CA LEU A 197 31.56 -30.39 14.70
C LEU A 197 32.54 -31.27 13.93
N ARG A 198 33.19 -30.79 12.87
CA ARG A 198 34.25 -31.50 12.17
C ARG A 198 35.45 -31.84 13.07
N GLU A 199 35.88 -30.90 13.89
CA GLU A 199 36.99 -31.15 14.83
C GLU A 199 36.59 -32.22 15.85
N ALA A 200 35.36 -32.17 16.36
CA ALA A 200 34.84 -33.19 17.26
C ALA A 200 34.75 -34.58 16.62
N GLU A 201 34.25 -34.65 15.37
CA GLU A 201 34.17 -35.93 14.61
C GLU A 201 35.55 -36.54 14.34
N ARG A 202 36.58 -35.71 14.03
CA ARG A 202 37.96 -36.15 13.86
C ARG A 202 38.52 -36.73 15.13
N VAL A 203 38.37 -36.05 16.27
CA VAL A 203 38.87 -36.52 17.58
C VAL A 203 38.18 -37.82 17.98
N LEU A 204 36.92 -38.00 17.61
CA LEU A 204 36.12 -39.18 17.90
C LEU A 204 36.35 -40.35 16.92
N ASN A 205 37.15 -40.17 15.85
CA ASN A 205 37.29 -41.09 14.73
C ASN A 205 35.92 -41.52 14.15
N MET A 206 34.99 -40.59 14.06
CA MET A 206 33.68 -40.78 13.40
C MET A 206 33.82 -40.63 11.88
N GLU A 207 32.92 -41.26 11.14
CA GLU A 207 32.82 -41.06 9.72
C GLU A 207 32.45 -39.60 9.45
N LEU A 208 33.28 -38.89 8.69
CA LEU A 208 33.02 -37.51 8.34
C LEU A 208 31.84 -37.48 7.38
N LYS A 209 30.75 -36.87 7.80
CA LYS A 209 29.58 -36.67 6.91
C LYS A 209 29.97 -35.69 5.80
N ASP A 210 29.72 -36.07 4.55
CA ASP A 210 29.87 -35.17 3.40
C ASP A 210 29.03 -33.90 3.64
N GLU A 211 29.68 -32.75 3.59
CA GLU A 211 29.00 -31.48 3.74
C GLU A 211 28.33 -31.12 2.42
N SER A 212 27.03 -31.02 2.44
CA SER A 212 26.33 -30.29 1.40
C SER A 212 26.76 -28.82 1.45
N ASP A 213 26.89 -28.16 0.27
CA ASP A 213 27.12 -26.70 0.18
C ASP A 213 25.96 -25.89 0.80
N ASN A 214 24.91 -26.57 1.24
CA ASN A 214 23.74 -25.97 1.87
C ASN A 214 24.01 -25.63 3.35
N VAL A 215 23.37 -24.56 3.81
CA VAL A 215 23.34 -24.17 5.23
C VAL A 215 22.63 -25.26 6.04
N MET A 216 23.24 -25.70 7.13
CA MET A 216 22.69 -26.71 8.03
C MET A 216 21.45 -26.15 8.75
N THR A 217 20.38 -26.93 8.82
CA THR A 217 19.20 -26.56 9.60
C THR A 217 19.45 -26.70 11.11
N ALA A 218 18.62 -25.99 11.90
CA ALA A 218 18.70 -26.08 13.36
C ALA A 218 18.48 -27.51 13.86
N GLU A 219 17.60 -28.28 13.22
CA GLU A 219 17.32 -29.70 13.57
C GLU A 219 18.51 -30.59 13.23
N GLU A 220 19.11 -30.44 12.05
CA GLU A 220 20.31 -31.17 11.65
C GLU A 220 21.49 -30.85 12.56
N MET A 221 21.66 -29.57 12.92
CA MET A 221 22.67 -29.09 13.84
C MET A 221 22.50 -29.70 15.24
N GLN A 222 21.27 -29.74 15.75
CA GLN A 222 20.95 -30.34 17.03
C GLN A 222 21.24 -31.84 17.03
N LYS A 223 20.71 -32.59 16.03
CA LYS A 223 20.92 -34.02 15.90
C LYS A 223 22.42 -34.39 15.87
N ARG A 224 23.17 -33.69 15.01
CA ARG A 224 24.63 -33.94 14.88
C ARG A 224 25.40 -33.64 16.17
N THR A 225 24.97 -32.58 16.88
CA THR A 225 25.56 -32.22 18.19
C THR A 225 25.23 -33.24 19.26
N ASP A 226 23.99 -33.76 19.29
CA ASP A 226 23.59 -34.80 20.25
C ASP A 226 24.30 -36.12 19.99
N ASP A 227 24.46 -36.53 18.73
CA ASP A 227 25.21 -37.72 18.30
C ASP A 227 26.69 -37.64 18.79
N ILE A 228 27.31 -36.46 18.63
CA ILE A 228 28.69 -36.23 19.06
C ILE A 228 28.83 -36.32 20.59
N LEU A 229 27.91 -35.67 21.33
CA LEU A 229 27.93 -35.71 22.80
C LEU A 229 27.74 -37.14 23.34
N ALA A 230 26.80 -37.92 22.75
CA ALA A 230 26.61 -39.33 23.12
C ALA A 230 27.87 -40.19 22.88
N GLN A 231 28.52 -40.00 21.74
CA GLN A 231 29.77 -40.68 21.41
C GLN A 231 30.95 -40.29 22.34
N MET A 232 31.00 -39.02 22.77
CA MET A 232 31.98 -38.56 23.77
C MET A 232 31.77 -39.25 25.12
N ASP A 233 30.50 -39.45 25.51
CA ASP A 233 30.16 -40.16 26.75
C ASP A 233 30.49 -41.66 26.65
N GLU A 234 30.16 -42.31 25.54
CA GLU A 234 30.43 -43.74 25.29
C GLU A 234 31.95 -44.08 25.27
N LYS A 235 32.74 -43.24 24.60
CA LYS A 235 34.20 -43.43 24.47
C LYS A 235 35.01 -42.89 25.64
N GLY A 236 34.38 -42.28 26.63
CA GLY A 236 35.05 -41.74 27.83
C GLY A 236 36.09 -40.65 27.53
N ILE A 237 35.92 -39.92 26.40
CA ILE A 237 36.87 -38.90 25.98
C ILE A 237 36.78 -37.67 26.87
N SER A 238 37.89 -37.41 27.61
CA SER A 238 37.98 -36.38 28.65
C SER A 238 38.45 -34.99 28.13
N ASP A 239 38.34 -34.70 26.83
CA ASP A 239 38.67 -33.37 26.34
C ASP A 239 37.62 -32.35 26.78
N LYS A 240 37.89 -31.73 27.94
CA LYS A 240 36.98 -30.73 28.55
C LYS A 240 36.77 -29.51 27.68
N LYS A 241 37.75 -29.14 26.85
CA LYS A 241 37.64 -27.96 25.99
C LYS A 241 36.69 -28.23 24.82
N LEU A 242 36.90 -29.33 24.12
CA LEU A 242 36.05 -29.73 22.98
C LEU A 242 34.63 -30.00 23.44
N ARG A 243 34.43 -30.70 24.56
CA ARG A 243 33.10 -30.93 25.13
C ARG A 243 32.38 -29.63 25.44
N LYS A 244 33.05 -28.64 26.02
CA LYS A 244 32.49 -27.31 26.30
C LYS A 244 32.09 -26.59 25.01
N GLU A 245 32.88 -26.67 23.94
CA GLU A 245 32.57 -26.07 22.64
C GLU A 245 31.34 -26.74 21.99
N VAL A 246 31.25 -28.06 21.98
CA VAL A 246 30.09 -28.80 21.45
C VAL A 246 28.82 -28.52 22.28
N THR A 247 28.93 -28.52 23.63
CA THR A 247 27.80 -28.13 24.50
C THR A 247 27.33 -26.73 24.22
N LYS A 248 28.24 -25.78 23.97
CA LYS A 248 27.92 -24.42 23.58
C LYS A 248 27.22 -24.34 22.22
N VAL A 249 27.54 -25.23 21.29
CA VAL A 249 26.79 -25.31 20.02
C VAL A 249 25.33 -25.68 20.31
N LYS A 250 25.09 -26.69 21.18
CA LYS A 250 23.74 -27.12 21.56
C LYS A 250 22.95 -26.01 22.25
N GLU A 251 23.55 -25.33 23.23
CA GLU A 251 22.85 -24.38 24.09
C GLU A 251 22.69 -23.00 23.49
N GLU A 252 23.66 -22.53 22.67
CA GLU A 252 23.64 -21.16 22.11
C GLU A 252 23.41 -21.14 20.60
N SER A 253 24.07 -22.04 19.84
CA SER A 253 24.08 -21.97 18.38
C SER A 253 22.80 -22.55 17.77
N VAL A 254 22.29 -23.65 18.26
CA VAL A 254 21.05 -24.28 17.79
C VAL A 254 19.84 -23.36 17.99
N PRO A 255 19.59 -22.79 19.19
CA PRO A 255 18.49 -21.83 19.36
C PRO A 255 18.63 -20.61 18.47
N LYS A 256 19.87 -20.14 18.24
CA LYS A 256 20.13 -18.98 17.39
C LYS A 256 19.92 -19.27 15.90
N MET A 257 20.25 -20.49 15.44
CA MET A 257 19.95 -20.94 14.08
C MET A 257 18.43 -20.99 13.85
N LYS A 258 17.69 -21.56 14.80
CA LYS A 258 16.22 -21.58 14.77
C LYS A 258 15.63 -20.17 14.71
N GLU A 259 16.18 -19.22 15.49
CA GLU A 259 15.77 -17.81 15.41
C GLU A 259 15.99 -17.20 14.01
N TYR A 260 17.11 -17.58 13.34
CA TYR A 260 17.37 -17.09 11.97
C TYR A 260 16.42 -17.71 10.95
N GLU A 261 16.11 -18.99 11.07
CA GLU A 261 15.13 -19.70 10.23
C GLU A 261 13.75 -19.07 10.35
N GLU A 262 13.26 -18.87 11.58
CA GLU A 262 11.99 -18.18 11.84
C GLU A 262 11.96 -16.76 11.24
N LYS A 263 13.05 -16.01 11.37
CA LYS A 263 13.15 -14.67 10.78
C LYS A 263 13.12 -14.69 9.27
N LEU A 264 13.76 -15.66 8.64
CA LEU A 264 13.79 -15.81 7.18
C LEU A 264 12.45 -16.30 6.64
N GLU A 265 11.74 -17.15 7.37
CA GLU A 265 10.38 -17.57 7.06
C GLU A 265 9.42 -16.37 7.07
N ILE A 266 9.42 -15.57 8.16
CA ILE A 266 8.59 -14.36 8.27
C ILE A 266 8.91 -13.36 7.16
N VAL A 267 10.18 -13.17 6.84
CA VAL A 267 10.60 -12.24 5.79
C VAL A 267 10.12 -12.70 4.39
N GLY A 268 10.15 -14.00 4.11
CA GLY A 268 9.79 -14.56 2.80
C GLY A 268 10.55 -13.89 1.65
N GLU A 269 9.84 -13.40 0.65
CA GLU A 269 10.42 -12.69 -0.50
C GLU A 269 10.79 -11.23 -0.23
N ARG A 270 10.36 -10.66 0.89
CA ARG A 270 10.62 -9.27 1.28
C ARG A 270 12.07 -9.02 1.64
N GLY A 271 12.53 -7.77 1.52
CA GLY A 271 13.87 -7.37 1.98
C GLY A 271 13.98 -7.20 3.49
N SER A 272 12.86 -6.96 4.19
CA SER A 272 12.83 -6.67 5.62
C SER A 272 11.42 -6.79 6.21
N TYR A 273 11.33 -6.83 7.54
CA TYR A 273 10.09 -6.66 8.28
C TYR A 273 10.32 -5.95 9.61
N SER A 274 9.25 -5.46 10.26
CA SER A 274 9.30 -4.88 11.62
C SER A 274 8.92 -5.93 12.66
N LYS A 275 9.68 -6.03 13.77
CA LYS A 275 9.34 -6.95 14.88
C LYS A 275 8.00 -6.64 15.54
N THR A 276 7.54 -5.38 15.48
CA THR A 276 6.28 -4.94 16.10
C THR A 276 5.07 -5.09 15.18
N ASP A 277 5.30 -5.17 13.86
CA ASP A 277 4.31 -5.51 12.84
C ASP A 277 4.99 -6.37 11.78
N LYS A 278 4.84 -7.69 11.88
CA LYS A 278 5.53 -8.66 11.03
C LYS A 278 5.14 -8.55 9.55
N ASP A 279 4.01 -7.94 9.25
CA ASP A 279 3.53 -7.74 7.87
C ASP A 279 4.04 -6.43 7.26
N ALA A 280 4.48 -5.47 8.06
CA ALA A 280 5.02 -4.21 7.57
C ALA A 280 6.45 -4.37 7.03
N THR A 281 6.71 -3.81 5.85
CA THR A 281 8.03 -3.80 5.22
C THR A 281 8.67 -2.43 5.36
N PHE A 282 9.98 -2.37 5.58
CA PHE A 282 10.71 -1.11 5.59
C PHE A 282 10.86 -0.59 4.16
N MET A 283 10.31 0.59 3.92
CA MET A 283 10.35 1.25 2.62
C MET A 283 10.58 2.76 2.76
N ARG A 284 11.13 3.36 1.71
CA ARG A 284 11.32 4.80 1.65
C ARG A 284 9.96 5.48 1.46
N MET A 285 9.61 6.39 2.36
CA MET A 285 8.37 7.16 2.24
C MET A 285 8.52 8.29 1.22
N LYS A 286 7.44 8.62 0.48
CA LYS A 286 7.43 9.76 -0.46
C LYS A 286 7.60 11.11 0.28
N GLU A 287 7.16 11.17 1.52
CA GLU A 287 7.12 12.38 2.38
C GLU A 287 8.35 12.49 3.30
N ASP A 288 9.53 12.19 2.77
CA ASP A 288 10.77 12.41 3.49
C ASP A 288 11.15 13.89 3.42
N ALA A 289 10.62 14.68 4.36
CA ALA A 289 10.84 16.13 4.42
C ALA A 289 12.32 16.53 4.53
N MET A 290 13.16 15.62 5.05
CA MET A 290 14.60 15.85 5.18
C MET A 290 15.40 15.33 3.98
N ASN A 291 14.73 14.64 3.04
CA ASN A 291 15.33 14.02 1.87
C ASN A 291 16.59 13.18 2.14
N ASN A 292 16.67 12.60 3.33
CA ASN A 292 17.81 11.81 3.82
C ASN A 292 17.69 10.30 3.51
N GLY A 293 16.64 9.90 2.79
CA GLY A 293 16.40 8.51 2.41
C GLY A 293 15.93 7.61 3.56
N GLN A 294 15.41 8.19 4.65
CA GLN A 294 14.95 7.43 5.81
C GLN A 294 13.87 6.42 5.41
N THR A 295 14.12 5.16 5.77
CA THR A 295 13.13 4.10 5.63
C THR A 295 12.28 3.98 6.88
N LYS A 296 10.98 3.72 6.69
CA LYS A 296 10.03 3.44 7.78
C LYS A 296 9.25 2.16 7.48
N PRO A 297 8.78 1.44 8.51
CA PRO A 297 7.86 0.34 8.29
C PRO A 297 6.55 0.87 7.73
N GLY A 298 6.06 0.25 6.66
CA GLY A 298 4.85 0.68 5.97
C GLY A 298 4.28 -0.37 5.05
N TYR A 299 3.18 0.02 4.43
CA TYR A 299 2.48 -0.75 3.40
C TYR A 299 2.44 0.07 2.12
N ASN A 300 2.60 -0.59 0.99
CA ASN A 300 2.37 -0.01 -0.33
C ASN A 300 0.88 -0.17 -0.65
N VAL A 301 0.15 0.92 -0.62
CA VAL A 301 -1.28 0.98 -0.88
C VAL A 301 -1.51 1.39 -2.32
N GLN A 302 -2.18 0.53 -3.07
CA GLN A 302 -2.62 0.77 -4.44
C GLN A 302 -4.09 1.11 -4.45
N ILE A 303 -4.51 2.09 -5.24
CA ILE A 303 -5.91 2.38 -5.53
C ILE A 303 -6.16 2.48 -7.03
N ALA A 304 -7.36 2.12 -7.44
CA ALA A 304 -7.92 2.50 -8.73
C ALA A 304 -9.02 3.54 -8.49
N THR A 305 -9.08 4.54 -9.35
CA THR A 305 -10.13 5.56 -9.26
C THR A 305 -10.82 5.74 -10.60
N GLU A 306 -12.07 6.17 -10.54
CA GLU A 306 -12.86 6.67 -11.65
C GLU A 306 -13.70 7.86 -11.14
N ASN A 307 -13.59 9.02 -11.78
CA ASN A 307 -14.23 10.26 -11.33
C ASN A 307 -13.89 10.66 -9.88
N GLN A 308 -12.67 10.27 -9.43
CA GLN A 308 -12.15 10.43 -8.07
C GLN A 308 -12.88 9.55 -7.01
N PHE A 309 -13.72 8.61 -7.39
CA PHE A 309 -14.18 7.54 -6.51
C PHE A 309 -13.19 6.40 -6.51
N ILE A 310 -12.93 5.82 -5.36
CA ILE A 310 -12.08 4.62 -5.26
C ILE A 310 -12.91 3.43 -5.70
N THR A 311 -12.52 2.79 -6.81
CA THR A 311 -13.20 1.61 -7.35
C THR A 311 -12.50 0.31 -6.98
N ASN A 312 -11.20 0.34 -6.69
CA ASN A 312 -10.46 -0.81 -6.16
C ASN A 312 -9.32 -0.33 -5.25
N TYR A 313 -8.89 -1.19 -4.34
CA TYR A 313 -7.73 -0.96 -3.49
C TYR A 313 -6.99 -2.27 -3.20
N GLY A 314 -5.71 -2.15 -2.86
CA GLY A 314 -4.89 -3.30 -2.47
C GLY A 314 -3.70 -2.87 -1.62
N LEU A 315 -3.30 -3.71 -0.67
CA LEU A 315 -2.16 -3.48 0.20
C LEU A 315 -1.06 -4.52 -0.06
N TYR A 316 0.13 -4.02 -0.37
CA TYR A 316 1.25 -4.84 -0.79
C TYR A 316 2.48 -4.65 0.10
N HIS A 317 3.27 -5.71 0.21
CA HIS A 317 4.54 -5.70 0.94
C HIS A 317 5.70 -5.18 0.09
N GLN A 318 5.54 -5.23 -1.24
CA GLN A 318 6.56 -4.77 -2.19
C GLN A 318 6.65 -3.24 -2.17
N ALA A 319 7.87 -2.72 -2.02
CA ALA A 319 8.11 -1.28 -2.09
C ALA A 319 8.04 -0.74 -3.53
N ASN A 320 8.16 -1.60 -4.54
CA ASN A 320 8.09 -1.28 -5.96
C ASN A 320 6.68 -1.57 -6.50
N ASP A 321 6.14 -0.65 -7.29
CA ASP A 321 4.79 -0.73 -7.84
C ASP A 321 4.67 -1.71 -9.02
N GLN A 322 5.79 -2.02 -9.70
CA GLN A 322 5.82 -2.90 -10.87
C GLN A 322 5.20 -4.29 -10.61
N GLY A 323 5.51 -4.89 -9.46
CA GLY A 323 5.00 -6.21 -9.08
C GLY A 323 3.58 -6.21 -8.52
N THR A 324 2.96 -5.04 -8.32
CA THR A 324 1.62 -4.94 -7.75
C THR A 324 0.51 -4.91 -8.79
N MET A 325 0.82 -4.57 -10.05
CA MET A 325 -0.17 -4.36 -11.11
C MET A 325 -1.03 -5.61 -11.38
N ILE A 326 -0.40 -6.75 -11.66
CA ILE A 326 -1.13 -7.98 -12.02
C ILE A 326 -2.03 -8.46 -10.87
N PRO A 327 -1.54 -8.63 -9.62
CA PRO A 327 -2.43 -9.02 -8.53
C PRO A 327 -3.52 -7.98 -8.24
N PHE A 328 -3.26 -6.69 -8.50
CA PHE A 328 -4.24 -5.63 -8.35
C PHE A 328 -5.37 -5.71 -9.40
N LEU A 329 -5.02 -5.95 -10.66
CA LEU A 329 -6.00 -6.15 -11.74
C LEU A 329 -6.82 -7.44 -11.54
N LYS A 330 -6.20 -8.52 -11.04
CA LYS A 330 -6.90 -9.74 -10.67
C LYS A 330 -7.91 -9.50 -9.55
N SER A 331 -7.53 -8.77 -8.49
CA SER A 331 -8.45 -8.45 -7.40
C SER A 331 -9.65 -7.63 -7.86
N PHE A 332 -9.50 -6.80 -8.89
CA PHE A 332 -10.62 -6.08 -9.51
C PHE A 332 -11.59 -7.03 -10.20
N SER A 333 -11.07 -7.93 -11.04
CA SER A 333 -11.92 -8.89 -11.74
C SER A 333 -12.57 -9.92 -10.79
N GLU A 334 -11.89 -10.32 -9.74
CA GLU A 334 -12.45 -11.18 -8.68
C GLU A 334 -13.59 -10.48 -7.93
N ARG A 335 -13.46 -9.17 -7.66
CA ARG A 335 -14.43 -8.35 -6.96
C ARG A 335 -15.72 -8.10 -7.76
N TYR A 336 -15.60 -7.82 -9.03
CA TYR A 336 -16.74 -7.40 -9.86
C TYR A 336 -17.18 -8.43 -10.90
N GLY A 337 -16.49 -9.56 -11.03
CA GLY A 337 -16.77 -10.59 -12.04
C GLY A 337 -16.45 -10.14 -13.48
N THR A 338 -15.88 -8.95 -13.65
CA THR A 338 -15.51 -8.37 -14.95
C THR A 338 -14.21 -7.59 -14.84
N GLN A 339 -13.54 -7.38 -15.97
CA GLN A 339 -12.32 -6.57 -16.02
C GLN A 339 -12.61 -5.22 -16.69
N SER A 340 -11.89 -4.18 -16.28
CA SER A 340 -11.98 -2.86 -16.92
C SER A 340 -11.41 -2.90 -18.33
N ALA A 341 -12.04 -2.18 -19.26
CA ALA A 341 -11.58 -2.05 -20.64
C ALA A 341 -10.29 -1.25 -20.76
N THR A 342 -10.05 -0.31 -19.85
CA THR A 342 -8.94 0.65 -19.92
C THR A 342 -8.22 0.79 -18.58
N VAL A 343 -6.88 0.79 -18.64
CA VAL A 343 -6.02 1.03 -17.47
C VAL A 343 -5.05 2.16 -17.75
N CYS A 344 -5.04 3.14 -16.84
CA CYS A 344 -4.13 4.29 -16.85
C CYS A 344 -3.22 4.25 -15.62
N ALA A 345 -1.89 4.20 -15.83
CA ALA A 345 -0.94 4.20 -14.72
C ALA A 345 0.35 4.94 -15.10
N ASP A 346 1.20 5.17 -14.10
CA ASP A 346 2.48 5.85 -14.33
C ASP A 346 3.57 4.90 -14.85
N SER A 347 4.79 5.45 -15.01
CA SER A 347 5.92 4.71 -15.54
C SER A 347 6.47 3.64 -14.59
N GLY A 348 6.09 3.66 -13.31
CA GLY A 348 6.45 2.63 -12.35
C GLY A 348 5.84 1.26 -12.66
N TYR A 349 4.73 1.25 -13.41
CA TYR A 349 4.02 0.03 -13.81
C TYR A 349 4.38 -0.47 -15.22
N GLY A 350 5.09 0.33 -16.02
CA GLY A 350 5.37 0.06 -17.43
C GLY A 350 6.48 -0.98 -17.65
N SER A 351 6.19 -2.26 -17.45
CA SER A 351 7.07 -3.39 -17.68
C SER A 351 6.54 -4.32 -18.76
N GLU A 352 7.42 -5.13 -19.38
CA GLU A 352 7.04 -6.15 -20.35
C GLU A 352 5.97 -7.09 -19.80
N MET A 353 6.20 -7.62 -18.59
CA MET A 353 5.29 -8.52 -17.89
C MET A 353 3.88 -7.91 -17.74
N ASN A 354 3.79 -6.64 -17.33
CA ASN A 354 2.51 -5.98 -17.11
C ASN A 354 1.79 -5.68 -18.44
N TYR A 355 2.53 -5.28 -19.49
CA TYR A 355 1.93 -5.08 -20.82
C TYR A 355 1.43 -6.38 -21.41
N GLU A 356 2.19 -7.49 -21.31
CA GLU A 356 1.76 -8.81 -21.76
C GLU A 356 0.46 -9.22 -21.08
N TYR A 357 0.39 -9.07 -19.76
CA TYR A 357 -0.82 -9.40 -19.03
C TYR A 357 -2.02 -8.54 -19.48
N MET A 358 -1.84 -7.22 -19.61
CA MET A 358 -2.93 -6.34 -20.05
C MET A 358 -3.41 -6.66 -21.47
N VAL A 359 -2.49 -6.98 -22.38
CA VAL A 359 -2.83 -7.39 -23.75
C VAL A 359 -3.56 -8.74 -23.76
N SER A 360 -3.12 -9.71 -22.96
CA SER A 360 -3.79 -11.03 -22.87
C SER A 360 -5.20 -10.93 -22.29
N GLU A 361 -5.44 -10.01 -21.35
CA GLU A 361 -6.76 -9.74 -20.76
C GLU A 361 -7.60 -8.74 -21.58
N GLN A 362 -7.16 -8.36 -22.77
CA GLN A 362 -7.83 -7.39 -23.65
C GLN A 362 -8.01 -6.00 -23.04
N ILE A 363 -7.13 -5.62 -22.11
CA ILE A 363 -7.11 -4.30 -21.47
C ILE A 363 -6.31 -3.32 -22.33
N THR A 364 -6.86 -2.15 -22.63
CA THR A 364 -6.14 -1.08 -23.31
C THR A 364 -5.19 -0.36 -22.35
N PRO A 365 -3.84 -0.46 -22.53
CA PRO A 365 -2.88 0.03 -21.56
C PRO A 365 -2.42 1.47 -21.86
N PHE A 366 -3.03 2.47 -21.24
CA PHE A 366 -2.50 3.84 -21.22
C PHE A 366 -1.45 4.01 -20.11
N VAL A 367 -0.50 3.08 -20.07
CA VAL A 367 0.55 3.00 -19.05
C VAL A 367 1.86 3.51 -19.64
N LYS A 368 2.50 4.47 -18.96
CA LYS A 368 3.80 5.00 -19.38
C LYS A 368 4.91 3.98 -19.07
N TYR A 369 6.00 4.01 -19.83
CA TYR A 369 7.24 3.32 -19.51
C TYR A 369 8.36 4.31 -19.20
N ASN A 370 9.40 3.86 -18.50
CA ASN A 370 10.44 4.74 -17.94
C ASN A 370 11.08 5.71 -18.95
N MET A 371 11.23 5.32 -20.21
CA MET A 371 11.87 6.13 -21.23
C MET A 371 10.91 6.98 -22.06
N PHE A 372 9.58 6.88 -21.86
CA PHE A 372 8.57 7.52 -22.69
C PHE A 372 8.83 9.02 -22.93
N HIS A 373 9.01 9.80 -21.86
CA HIS A 373 9.26 11.24 -21.97
C HIS A 373 10.65 11.56 -22.55
N ALA A 374 11.64 10.70 -22.27
CA ALA A 374 12.99 10.88 -22.81
C ALA A 374 13.04 10.66 -24.33
N GLU A 375 12.32 9.66 -24.82
CA GLU A 375 12.22 9.32 -26.25
C GLU A 375 11.51 10.42 -27.07
N MET A 376 10.62 11.18 -26.45
CA MET A 376 9.92 12.32 -27.10
C MET A 376 10.85 13.53 -27.33
N LYS A 377 12.00 13.62 -26.62
CA LYS A 377 12.91 14.77 -26.76
C LYS A 377 13.66 14.73 -28.07
N ARG A 378 13.73 15.89 -28.79
CA ARG A 378 14.42 16.04 -30.08
C ARG A 378 15.89 15.54 -30.04
N LYS A 379 16.61 15.84 -28.95
CA LYS A 379 18.02 15.39 -28.79
C LYS A 379 18.14 13.86 -28.82
N ARG A 380 17.16 13.11 -28.30
CA ARG A 380 17.20 11.65 -28.32
C ARG A 380 16.73 11.09 -29.65
N LYS A 381 15.67 11.65 -30.26
CA LYS A 381 15.21 11.26 -31.59
C LYS A 381 16.29 11.43 -32.66
N ASN A 382 17.12 12.48 -32.57
CA ASN A 382 18.16 12.78 -33.53
C ASN A 382 19.51 12.12 -33.21
N ASN A 383 19.61 11.29 -32.16
CA ASN A 383 20.86 10.62 -31.82
C ASN A 383 21.00 9.29 -32.60
N PRO A 384 21.84 9.20 -33.64
CA PRO A 384 21.94 8.01 -34.48
C PRO A 384 22.61 6.82 -33.78
N PHE A 385 23.24 7.06 -32.63
CA PHE A 385 23.95 6.02 -31.88
C PHE A 385 23.04 5.22 -30.96
N LEU A 386 21.78 5.62 -30.75
CA LEU A 386 20.83 4.88 -29.96
C LEU A 386 20.26 3.71 -30.77
N ILE A 387 20.10 2.56 -30.13
CA ILE A 387 19.62 1.32 -30.76
C ILE A 387 18.24 1.54 -31.40
N GLU A 388 17.38 2.28 -30.72
CA GLU A 388 16.02 2.64 -31.17
C GLU A 388 16.00 3.48 -32.47
N ASN A 389 17.11 4.13 -32.83
CA ASN A 389 17.26 4.95 -34.05
C ASN A 389 18.10 4.26 -35.16
N MET A 390 18.63 3.06 -34.90
CA MET A 390 19.34 2.27 -35.89
C MET A 390 18.34 1.55 -36.79
N PHE A 391 18.71 1.43 -38.07
CA PHE A 391 17.93 0.61 -38.99
C PHE A 391 18.02 -0.87 -38.60
N TYR A 392 16.89 -1.55 -38.49
CA TYR A 392 16.81 -2.99 -38.27
C TYR A 392 16.22 -3.67 -39.49
N ASN A 393 16.96 -4.58 -40.08
CA ASN A 393 16.43 -5.45 -41.12
C ASN A 393 15.82 -6.71 -40.47
N LYS A 394 14.48 -6.81 -40.53
CA LYS A 394 13.75 -7.88 -39.89
C LYS A 394 13.89 -9.23 -40.61
N GLU A 395 14.06 -9.22 -41.93
CA GLU A 395 14.18 -10.44 -42.75
C GLU A 395 15.52 -11.14 -42.57
N LEU A 396 16.60 -10.36 -42.52
CA LEU A 396 17.97 -10.86 -42.39
C LEU A 396 18.53 -10.74 -40.96
N ASP A 397 17.73 -10.30 -40.03
CA ASP A 397 18.00 -10.21 -38.58
C ASP A 397 19.34 -9.52 -38.25
N PHE A 398 19.52 -8.26 -38.71
CA PHE A 398 20.67 -7.43 -38.36
C PHE A 398 20.33 -5.97 -38.19
N TYR A 399 21.13 -5.26 -37.40
CA TYR A 399 21.08 -3.82 -37.24
C TYR A 399 22.16 -3.15 -38.10
N VAL A 400 21.91 -1.93 -38.56
CA VAL A 400 22.91 -1.11 -39.29
C VAL A 400 23.34 0.04 -38.40
N CYS A 401 24.65 0.15 -38.14
CA CYS A 401 25.20 1.27 -37.37
C CYS A 401 25.27 2.55 -38.21
N PRO A 402 25.48 3.75 -37.62
CA PRO A 402 25.60 5.02 -38.36
C PRO A 402 26.72 5.08 -39.41
N MET A 403 27.66 4.17 -39.35
CA MET A 403 28.74 4.01 -40.35
C MET A 403 28.42 2.95 -41.41
N GLY A 404 27.21 2.44 -41.50
CA GLY A 404 26.79 1.41 -42.45
C GLY A 404 27.24 -0.02 -42.12
N GLN A 405 27.91 -0.26 -41.00
CA GLN A 405 28.32 -1.61 -40.62
C GLN A 405 27.13 -2.40 -40.04
N HIS A 406 27.05 -3.67 -40.44
CA HIS A 406 26.04 -4.58 -39.93
C HIS A 406 26.42 -5.11 -38.52
N LEU A 407 25.47 -5.08 -37.60
CA LEU A 407 25.54 -5.81 -36.36
C LEU A 407 24.71 -7.08 -36.55
N GLY A 408 25.38 -8.18 -36.81
CA GLY A 408 24.73 -9.48 -37.03
C GLY A 408 24.25 -10.11 -35.71
N PHE A 409 23.23 -10.94 -35.80
CA PHE A 409 22.75 -11.74 -34.71
C PHE A 409 23.84 -12.70 -34.22
N VAL A 410 23.97 -12.84 -32.88
CA VAL A 410 24.95 -13.74 -32.26
C VAL A 410 24.26 -14.87 -31.50
N LYS A 411 23.33 -14.53 -30.60
CA LYS A 411 22.63 -15.47 -29.76
C LYS A 411 21.41 -14.85 -29.10
N GLN A 412 20.54 -15.69 -28.57
CA GLN A 412 19.50 -15.27 -27.62
C GLN A 412 19.94 -15.56 -26.18
N ILE A 413 19.55 -14.70 -25.27
CA ILE A 413 19.77 -14.84 -23.84
C ILE A 413 18.39 -14.80 -23.18
N LYS A 414 18.08 -15.78 -22.35
CA LYS A 414 16.93 -15.76 -21.45
C LYS A 414 17.36 -15.10 -20.15
N GLU A 415 16.61 -14.15 -19.68
CA GLU A 415 16.84 -13.44 -18.42
C GLU A 415 15.59 -13.54 -17.57
N LYS A 416 15.77 -13.89 -16.30
CA LYS A 416 14.69 -13.96 -15.33
C LYS A 416 14.75 -12.75 -14.41
N SER A 417 13.64 -12.02 -14.35
CA SER A 417 13.52 -10.88 -13.44
C SER A 417 13.40 -11.33 -11.97
N ASP A 418 13.60 -10.40 -11.05
CA ASP A 418 13.39 -10.64 -9.60
C ASP A 418 11.95 -11.09 -9.28
N LEU A 419 10.98 -10.79 -10.15
CA LEU A 419 9.58 -11.20 -10.04
C LEU A 419 9.29 -12.54 -10.72
N GLY A 420 10.32 -13.24 -11.18
CA GLY A 420 10.19 -14.55 -11.81
C GLY A 420 9.78 -14.54 -13.28
N TYR A 421 9.57 -13.37 -13.90
CA TYR A 421 9.22 -13.25 -15.32
C TYR A 421 10.44 -13.52 -16.20
N GLU A 422 10.28 -14.40 -17.21
CA GLU A 422 11.32 -14.76 -18.17
C GLU A 422 11.17 -13.91 -19.42
N SER A 423 12.21 -13.15 -19.76
CA SER A 423 12.30 -12.36 -20.99
C SER A 423 13.42 -12.88 -21.89
N THR A 424 13.27 -12.68 -23.20
CA THR A 424 14.27 -13.08 -24.18
C THR A 424 14.90 -11.85 -24.82
N LYS A 425 16.22 -11.78 -24.78
CA LYS A 425 17.01 -10.74 -25.43
C LYS A 425 17.83 -11.33 -26.58
N SER A 426 17.80 -10.70 -27.73
CA SER A 426 18.67 -11.01 -28.86
C SER A 426 19.93 -10.16 -28.78
N VAL A 427 21.08 -10.79 -28.93
CA VAL A 427 22.39 -10.15 -28.89
C VAL A 427 22.90 -9.99 -30.30
N TYR A 428 23.27 -8.76 -30.66
CA TYR A 428 23.85 -8.42 -31.96
C TYR A 428 25.25 -7.83 -31.80
N ARG A 429 26.16 -8.13 -32.72
CA ARG A 429 27.54 -7.69 -32.65
C ARG A 429 28.00 -7.10 -33.98
N ALA A 430 28.65 -5.95 -33.92
CA ALA A 430 29.38 -5.37 -35.07
C ALA A 430 30.60 -6.22 -35.40
N GLN A 431 31.04 -6.17 -36.65
CA GLN A 431 32.23 -6.92 -37.09
C GLN A 431 33.51 -6.36 -36.45
N ASP A 432 33.82 -5.10 -36.68
CA ASP A 432 34.97 -4.42 -36.09
C ASP A 432 34.74 -2.91 -35.94
N CYS A 433 34.98 -2.39 -34.76
CA CYS A 433 34.88 -0.97 -34.44
C CYS A 433 36.24 -0.35 -34.08
N SER A 434 37.37 -1.07 -34.26
CA SER A 434 38.72 -0.63 -33.82
C SER A 434 39.18 0.63 -34.52
N LYS A 435 38.92 0.74 -35.82
CA LYS A 435 39.32 1.89 -36.67
C LYS A 435 38.16 2.84 -36.99
N CYS A 436 37.03 2.71 -36.30
CA CYS A 436 35.86 3.54 -36.56
C CYS A 436 36.06 4.98 -36.06
N PRO A 437 35.94 6.01 -36.92
CA PRO A 437 36.15 7.41 -36.50
C PRO A 437 35.07 7.89 -35.51
N LEU A 438 33.88 7.28 -35.50
CA LEU A 438 32.79 7.62 -34.60
C LEU A 438 32.78 6.80 -33.29
N ARG A 439 33.81 5.95 -33.09
CA ARG A 439 33.84 5.04 -31.94
C ARG A 439 33.64 5.76 -30.61
N GLY A 440 34.33 6.87 -30.37
CA GLY A 440 34.28 7.62 -29.11
C GLY A 440 32.90 8.20 -28.77
N MET A 441 32.07 8.49 -29.78
CA MET A 441 30.70 8.95 -29.64
C MET A 441 29.69 7.81 -29.58
N CYS A 442 29.99 6.69 -30.27
CA CYS A 442 29.07 5.57 -30.43
C CYS A 442 29.18 4.51 -29.30
N TYR A 443 30.44 4.16 -28.96
CA TYR A 443 30.72 3.03 -28.07
C TYR A 443 31.97 3.26 -27.22
N LYS A 444 31.79 3.26 -25.90
CA LYS A 444 32.86 3.48 -24.91
C LYS A 444 33.38 2.19 -24.26
N GLY A 445 32.94 1.03 -24.70
CA GLY A 445 33.36 -0.26 -24.16
C GLY A 445 34.81 -0.65 -24.53
N LYS A 446 35.38 -1.58 -23.76
CA LYS A 446 36.77 -2.04 -23.92
C LYS A 446 37.01 -2.94 -25.16
N TYR A 447 35.94 -3.57 -25.67
CA TYR A 447 36.04 -4.54 -26.79
C TYR A 447 36.15 -3.85 -28.15
N ASN A 448 36.72 -4.51 -29.13
CA ASN A 448 36.91 -3.98 -30.49
C ASN A 448 35.60 -3.94 -31.31
N ALA A 449 34.54 -4.55 -30.85
CA ALA A 449 33.25 -4.55 -31.53
C ALA A 449 32.13 -4.14 -30.57
N ARG A 450 31.20 -3.32 -31.04
CA ARG A 450 30.01 -2.95 -30.32
C ARG A 450 29.06 -4.15 -30.24
N VAL A 451 28.61 -4.45 -29.04
CA VAL A 451 27.55 -5.43 -28.77
C VAL A 451 26.31 -4.70 -28.27
N ILE A 452 25.14 -5.06 -28.77
CA ILE A 452 23.85 -4.56 -28.32
C ILE A 452 22.96 -5.73 -27.95
N GLU A 453 22.13 -5.53 -26.90
CA GLU A 453 21.11 -6.45 -26.47
C GLU A 453 19.75 -5.82 -26.73
N VAL A 454 18.87 -6.54 -27.39
CA VAL A 454 17.57 -6.05 -27.80
C VAL A 454 16.48 -7.03 -27.35
N ASN A 455 15.52 -6.53 -26.61
CA ASN A 455 14.29 -7.25 -26.32
C ASN A 455 13.23 -6.78 -27.33
N HIS A 456 13.04 -7.55 -28.39
CA HIS A 456 12.10 -7.22 -29.48
C HIS A 456 10.67 -7.16 -28.98
N ARG A 457 10.29 -8.11 -28.13
CA ARG A 457 8.91 -8.17 -27.61
C ARG A 457 8.57 -6.97 -26.75
N ASN A 458 9.46 -6.57 -25.85
CA ASN A 458 9.29 -5.35 -25.06
C ASN A 458 9.22 -4.09 -25.95
N ASN A 459 10.00 -4.05 -27.04
CA ASN A 459 9.96 -2.93 -27.99
C ASN A 459 8.62 -2.85 -28.74
N GLU A 460 8.04 -3.99 -29.14
CA GLU A 460 6.70 -4.07 -29.73
C GLU A 460 5.63 -3.54 -28.77
N LEU A 461 5.64 -4.03 -27.54
CA LEU A 461 4.69 -3.61 -26.49
C LEU A 461 4.80 -2.11 -26.18
N ARG A 462 6.04 -1.58 -26.11
CA ARG A 462 6.28 -0.15 -25.95
C ARG A 462 5.83 0.67 -27.16
N ALA A 463 5.94 0.13 -28.37
CA ALA A 463 5.45 0.79 -29.58
C ALA A 463 3.91 0.91 -29.56
N ILE A 464 3.20 -0.16 -29.12
CA ILE A 464 1.75 -0.15 -28.91
C ILE A 464 1.38 0.91 -27.85
N ALA A 465 2.03 0.86 -26.67
CA ALA A 465 1.79 1.81 -25.59
C ALA A 465 2.08 3.26 -26.04
N ARG A 466 3.16 3.49 -26.81
CA ARG A 466 3.48 4.82 -27.36
C ARG A 466 2.37 5.33 -28.28
N LYS A 467 1.89 4.50 -29.20
CA LYS A 467 0.78 4.85 -30.12
C LYS A 467 -0.46 5.26 -29.32
N LEU A 468 -0.84 4.46 -28.33
CA LEU A 468 -1.97 4.75 -27.43
C LEU A 468 -1.74 6.08 -26.66
N LEU A 469 -0.61 6.22 -25.99
CA LEU A 469 -0.30 7.41 -25.17
C LEU A 469 -0.19 8.71 -25.96
N THR A 470 0.03 8.66 -27.28
CA THR A 470 0.13 9.84 -28.16
C THR A 470 -1.14 10.10 -28.95
N SER A 471 -2.15 9.24 -28.87
CA SER A 471 -3.49 9.51 -29.44
C SER A 471 -4.23 10.57 -28.64
N ASP A 472 -5.33 11.13 -29.19
CA ASP A 472 -6.18 12.11 -28.51
C ASP A 472 -6.75 11.53 -27.22
N GLU A 473 -7.19 10.28 -27.23
CA GLU A 473 -7.65 9.57 -26.06
C GLU A 473 -6.53 9.42 -25.01
N GLY A 474 -5.32 9.05 -25.45
CA GLY A 474 -4.14 8.96 -24.58
C GLY A 474 -3.75 10.30 -23.94
N LEU A 475 -3.90 11.41 -24.67
CA LEU A 475 -3.70 12.76 -24.14
C LEU A 475 -4.75 13.09 -23.07
N MET A 476 -6.01 12.75 -23.30
CA MET A 476 -7.09 12.90 -22.32
C MET A 476 -6.79 12.09 -21.04
N HIS A 477 -6.48 10.81 -21.14
CA HIS A 477 -6.18 9.97 -19.99
C HIS A 477 -4.96 10.47 -19.22
N ARG A 478 -3.91 10.91 -19.92
CA ARG A 478 -2.71 11.47 -19.29
C ARG A 478 -2.98 12.77 -18.53
N SER A 479 -3.91 13.61 -18.99
CA SER A 479 -4.31 14.84 -18.31
C SER A 479 -5.19 14.57 -17.09
N ARG A 480 -6.02 13.52 -17.14
CA ARG A 480 -6.90 13.14 -16.02
C ARG A 480 -6.14 12.45 -14.88
N ARG A 481 -5.09 11.70 -15.16
CA ARG A 481 -4.37 10.90 -14.15
C ARG A 481 -3.96 11.69 -12.89
N PRO A 482 -3.38 12.92 -12.94
CA PRO A 482 -3.05 13.68 -11.73
C PRO A 482 -4.30 14.08 -10.93
N ILE A 483 -5.44 14.26 -11.60
CA ILE A 483 -6.69 14.67 -10.97
C ILE A 483 -7.39 13.47 -10.32
N GLU A 484 -7.14 12.27 -10.82
CA GLU A 484 -7.74 11.02 -10.36
C GLU A 484 -7.04 10.48 -9.11
N PRO A 485 -6.13 9.50 -9.16
CA PRO A 485 -5.62 8.86 -7.93
C PRO A 485 -4.70 9.78 -7.12
N GLU A 486 -3.94 10.70 -7.75
CA GLU A 486 -3.04 11.57 -7.01
C GLU A 486 -3.81 12.56 -6.12
N ALA A 487 -4.92 13.12 -6.63
CA ALA A 487 -5.79 14.00 -5.84
C ALA A 487 -6.47 13.23 -4.70
N VAL A 488 -6.92 11.99 -4.95
CA VAL A 488 -7.55 11.13 -3.93
C VAL A 488 -6.56 10.82 -2.81
N PHE A 489 -5.31 10.48 -3.13
CA PHE A 489 -4.27 10.30 -2.11
C PHE A 489 -3.95 11.60 -1.37
N GLY A 490 -3.99 12.74 -2.06
CA GLY A 490 -3.88 14.05 -1.43
C GLY A 490 -4.95 14.26 -0.36
N GLN A 491 -6.22 14.03 -0.72
CA GLN A 491 -7.35 14.13 0.21
C GLN A 491 -7.20 13.16 1.40
N ILE A 492 -6.86 11.90 1.17
CA ILE A 492 -6.69 10.91 2.25
C ILE A 492 -5.57 11.32 3.21
N LYS A 493 -4.40 11.73 2.69
CA LYS A 493 -3.20 11.96 3.52
C LYS A 493 -3.16 13.33 4.16
N TYR A 494 -3.60 14.37 3.44
CA TYR A 494 -3.44 15.75 3.88
C TYR A 494 -4.73 16.33 4.43
N ASP A 495 -5.84 16.24 3.72
CA ASP A 495 -7.12 16.77 4.18
C ASP A 495 -7.70 15.93 5.33
N ASN A 496 -7.59 14.62 5.21
CA ASN A 496 -8.10 13.66 6.21
C ASN A 496 -7.01 13.18 7.20
N HIS A 497 -5.79 13.70 7.10
CA HIS A 497 -4.65 13.42 7.99
C HIS A 497 -4.31 11.94 8.18
N PHE A 498 -4.69 11.06 7.24
CA PHE A 498 -4.39 9.64 7.33
C PHE A 498 -3.02 9.31 6.73
N LYS A 499 -1.96 9.45 7.55
CA LYS A 499 -0.56 9.20 7.18
C LYS A 499 0.00 7.91 7.79
N ARG A 500 -0.71 7.33 8.77
CA ARG A 500 -0.27 6.16 9.51
C ARG A 500 -1.48 5.30 9.90
N PHE A 501 -1.33 3.99 9.76
CA PHE A 501 -2.32 3.02 10.21
C PHE A 501 -2.44 3.00 11.76
N SER A 502 -3.64 2.70 12.25
CA SER A 502 -3.90 2.51 13.69
C SER A 502 -3.73 1.06 14.10
N TYR A 503 -3.97 0.13 13.20
CA TYR A 503 -3.86 -1.31 13.42
C TYR A 503 -2.52 -1.87 12.97
N ARG A 504 -2.31 -3.16 13.28
CA ARG A 504 -1.14 -3.97 12.89
C ARG A 504 -1.61 -5.24 12.21
N GLY A 505 -0.76 -5.78 11.34
CA GLY A 505 -1.06 -6.97 10.56
C GLY A 505 -1.91 -6.68 9.33
N LYS A 506 -1.58 -7.31 8.22
CA LYS A 506 -2.18 -7.04 6.90
C LYS A 506 -3.70 -7.09 6.92
N ARG A 507 -4.28 -8.11 7.59
CA ARG A 507 -5.74 -8.28 7.68
C ARG A 507 -6.45 -7.03 8.24
N LEU A 508 -6.02 -6.54 9.41
CA LEU A 508 -6.66 -5.40 10.07
C LEU A 508 -6.36 -4.07 9.38
N VAL A 509 -5.15 -3.93 8.83
CA VAL A 509 -4.73 -2.75 8.08
C VAL A 509 -5.51 -2.64 6.76
N THR A 510 -5.78 -3.77 6.09
CA THR A 510 -6.63 -3.82 4.89
C THR A 510 -8.05 -3.38 5.20
N ALA A 511 -8.65 -3.89 6.28
CA ALA A 511 -9.99 -3.49 6.71
C ALA A 511 -10.06 -2.01 7.13
N GLU A 512 -9.01 -1.48 7.76
CA GLU A 512 -8.91 -0.05 8.08
C GLU A 512 -8.90 0.80 6.81
N PHE A 513 -8.12 0.40 5.80
CA PHE A 513 -8.09 1.13 4.52
C PHE A 513 -9.42 1.02 3.76
N ALA A 514 -10.09 -0.13 3.79
CA ALA A 514 -11.42 -0.30 3.21
C ALA A 514 -12.44 0.69 3.82
N ALA A 515 -12.43 0.85 5.16
CA ALA A 515 -13.29 1.83 5.83
C ALA A 515 -12.97 3.27 5.42
N ILE A 516 -11.70 3.59 5.17
CA ILE A 516 -11.27 4.89 4.64
C ILE A 516 -11.77 5.08 3.21
N ALA A 517 -11.67 4.06 2.36
CA ALA A 517 -12.12 4.10 0.98
C ALA A 517 -13.66 4.28 0.91
N VAL A 518 -14.42 3.58 1.75
CA VAL A 518 -15.88 3.77 1.89
C VAL A 518 -16.18 5.20 2.34
N ALA A 519 -15.53 5.70 3.39
CA ALA A 519 -15.74 7.07 3.88
C ALA A 519 -15.37 8.12 2.83
N HIS A 520 -14.30 7.90 2.05
CA HIS A 520 -13.93 8.76 0.93
C HIS A 520 -15.02 8.79 -0.14
N ASN A 521 -15.51 7.62 -0.55
CA ASN A 521 -16.54 7.51 -1.57
C ASN A 521 -17.85 8.21 -1.14
N ILE A 522 -18.29 7.98 0.11
CA ILE A 522 -19.49 8.66 0.67
C ILE A 522 -19.28 10.18 0.70
N ARG A 523 -18.11 10.66 1.16
CA ARG A 523 -17.78 12.10 1.16
C ARG A 523 -17.83 12.69 -0.24
N LYS A 524 -17.35 11.93 -1.23
CA LYS A 524 -17.38 12.34 -2.62
C LYS A 524 -18.80 12.37 -3.18
N MET A 525 -19.66 11.40 -2.86
CA MET A 525 -21.09 11.42 -3.22
C MET A 525 -21.77 12.70 -2.70
N ILE A 526 -21.58 12.99 -1.42
CA ILE A 526 -22.13 14.19 -0.79
C ILE A 526 -21.62 15.46 -1.49
N SER A 527 -20.33 15.54 -1.80
CA SER A 527 -19.74 16.69 -2.51
C SER A 527 -20.28 16.88 -3.94
N LYS A 528 -20.85 15.83 -4.54
CA LYS A 528 -21.53 15.85 -5.86
C LYS A 528 -23.02 16.15 -5.74
N GLY A 529 -23.51 16.50 -4.55
CA GLY A 529 -24.91 16.86 -4.34
C GLY A 529 -25.85 15.65 -4.16
N TYR A 530 -25.29 14.47 -3.84
CA TYR A 530 -26.14 13.33 -3.50
C TYR A 530 -26.70 13.54 -2.10
N TYR A 531 -28.00 13.76 -2.04
CA TYR A 531 -28.79 13.83 -0.80
C TYR A 531 -29.90 12.80 -0.89
N VAL A 532 -30.18 12.12 0.21
CA VAL A 532 -31.32 11.20 0.29
C VAL A 532 -32.58 12.03 0.41
N CYS A 533 -33.37 12.11 -0.68
CA CYS A 533 -34.72 12.64 -0.56
C CYS A 533 -35.54 11.71 0.34
N SER A 534 -36.25 12.28 1.31
CA SER A 534 -37.09 11.58 2.29
C SER A 534 -38.31 10.85 1.69
N GLU A 535 -38.45 10.78 0.38
CA GLU A 535 -39.59 10.18 -0.32
C GLU A 535 -39.48 8.67 -0.62
N VAL A 536 -38.38 7.99 -0.23
CA VAL A 536 -38.23 6.52 -0.45
C VAL A 536 -38.52 5.69 0.81
N ALA A 537 -39.13 6.26 1.82
CA ALA A 537 -39.48 5.56 3.07
C ALA A 537 -40.98 5.30 3.23
N VAL A 538 -41.73 5.10 2.13
CA VAL A 538 -43.11 4.55 2.22
C VAL A 538 -43.34 3.67 0.99
N GLY A 539 -43.13 2.36 1.19
CA GLY A 539 -43.45 1.33 0.21
C GLY A 539 -43.29 -0.05 0.87
#